data_505518d7ebdfbecedd44d9a15320efd0
#
_entry.id   505518d7ebdfbecedd44d9a15320efd0
#
_cell.length_a   1.000
_cell.length_b   1.000
_cell.length_c   1.000
_cell.angle_alpha   90.00
_cell.angle_beta   90.00
_cell.angle_gamma   90.00
#
_symmetry.space_group_name_H-M   'P 1'
#
loop_
_entity.id
_entity.type
_entity.pdbx_description
1 polymer ?
#
loop_
_entity_poly.entity_id
_entity_poly.type
_entity_poly.pdbx_seq_one_letter_code
_entity_poly.pdbx_strand_id
1 'polypeptide(L)'
;MEKQINDLNVRNIFLKKILIFFLAFLFFFLIDRAAIYLTDLALTGSFGFTWLSLHHLIQIVMAVAIMLMPGRHRSLSNWGLNFKNSDVTLKIILKFTIGWIIGTTIFTLVTQWLSGWPPLLDFYLSIENILIYLIFESIIVGISEEIVFRGLVYGTLSPYFSNKVKIGFSISYAGIISAVFFAIAHIGFQISPFSITAFAPMQIFIAFALGIFYAVLREKTGSLLGPILAHNISDGWLSILYIVIQLITHGN
;
A
#
# COMPACT_ATOMS: atom_id res chain seq x y z
N MET A 1 -25.21 -34.25 -21.86
CA MET A 1 -25.84 -33.46 -20.77
C MET A 1 -24.80 -33.13 -19.69
N GLU A 2 -24.07 -34.09 -19.14
CA GLU A 2 -23.05 -33.87 -18.08
C GLU A 2 -21.88 -32.96 -18.53
N LYS A 3 -21.37 -33.12 -19.73
CA LYS A 3 -20.33 -32.28 -20.33
C LYS A 3 -20.80 -30.81 -20.48
N GLN A 4 -22.05 -30.60 -20.92
CA GLN A 4 -22.62 -29.24 -21.05
C GLN A 4 -22.82 -28.57 -19.68
N ILE A 5 -23.19 -29.30 -18.62
CA ILE A 5 -23.34 -28.80 -17.27
C ILE A 5 -21.96 -28.42 -16.70
N ASN A 6 -20.92 -29.23 -16.93
CA ASN A 6 -19.55 -28.92 -16.52
C ASN A 6 -19.01 -27.67 -17.24
N ASP A 7 -19.23 -27.53 -18.54
CA ASP A 7 -18.79 -26.38 -19.32
C ASP A 7 -19.48 -25.09 -18.86
N LEU A 8 -20.78 -25.15 -18.51
CA LEU A 8 -21.53 -24.03 -17.94
C LEU A 8 -21.01 -23.62 -16.56
N ASN A 9 -20.69 -24.59 -15.71
CA ASN A 9 -20.15 -24.33 -14.38
C ASN A 9 -18.75 -23.67 -14.46
N VAL A 10 -17.87 -24.17 -15.33
CA VAL A 10 -16.54 -23.60 -15.57
C VAL A 10 -16.65 -22.16 -16.06
N ARG A 11 -17.52 -21.91 -17.04
CA ARG A 11 -17.77 -20.57 -17.58
C ARG A 11 -18.30 -19.59 -16.50
N ASN A 12 -19.21 -20.04 -15.66
CA ASN A 12 -19.77 -19.22 -14.58
C ASN A 12 -18.72 -18.86 -13.53
N ILE A 13 -17.84 -19.80 -13.17
CA ILE A 13 -16.72 -19.55 -12.24
C ILE A 13 -15.74 -18.56 -12.86
N PHE A 14 -15.42 -18.68 -14.14
CA PHE A 14 -14.51 -17.78 -14.84
C PHE A 14 -15.07 -16.35 -14.90
N LEU A 15 -16.34 -16.18 -15.32
CA LEU A 15 -17.00 -14.88 -15.35
C LEU A 15 -17.06 -14.22 -13.95
N LYS A 16 -17.32 -15.01 -12.91
CA LYS A 16 -17.33 -14.53 -11.54
C LYS A 16 -15.95 -14.04 -11.10
N LYS A 17 -14.87 -14.73 -11.47
CA LYS A 17 -13.49 -14.27 -11.19
C LYS A 17 -13.18 -12.95 -11.88
N ILE A 18 -13.54 -12.81 -13.16
CA ILE A 18 -13.37 -11.56 -13.91
C ILE A 18 -14.12 -10.42 -13.22
N LEU A 19 -15.40 -10.63 -12.88
CA LEU A 19 -16.20 -9.62 -12.19
C LEU A 19 -15.56 -9.18 -10.85
N ILE A 20 -15.09 -10.13 -10.05
CA ILE A 20 -14.45 -9.84 -8.75
C ILE A 20 -13.13 -9.11 -8.93
N PHE A 21 -12.35 -9.45 -9.96
CA PHE A 21 -11.12 -8.73 -10.29
C PHE A 21 -11.41 -7.25 -10.62
N PHE A 22 -12.37 -6.99 -11.52
CA PHE A 22 -12.77 -5.63 -11.85
C PHE A 22 -13.40 -4.89 -10.67
N LEU A 23 -14.16 -5.57 -9.81
CA LEU A 23 -14.72 -4.98 -8.62
C LEU A 23 -13.62 -4.56 -7.62
N ALA A 24 -12.59 -5.39 -7.43
CA ALA A 24 -11.46 -5.07 -6.57
C ALA A 24 -10.65 -3.88 -7.13
N PHE A 25 -10.43 -3.84 -8.44
CA PHE A 25 -9.81 -2.70 -9.12
C PHE A 25 -10.65 -1.42 -8.94
N LEU A 26 -11.96 -1.52 -9.14
CA LEU A 26 -12.87 -0.39 -9.01
C LEU A 26 -12.90 0.17 -7.59
N PHE A 27 -12.80 -0.68 -6.57
CA PHE A 27 -12.77 -0.22 -5.18
C PHE A 27 -11.57 0.69 -4.93
N PHE A 28 -10.34 0.24 -5.25
CA PHE A 28 -9.18 1.08 -5.00
C PHE A 28 -9.21 2.36 -5.82
N PHE A 29 -9.60 2.26 -7.10
CA PHE A 29 -9.68 3.40 -8.01
C PHE A 29 -10.70 4.44 -7.55
N LEU A 30 -11.93 4.04 -7.22
CA LEU A 30 -12.97 4.95 -6.79
C LEU A 30 -12.69 5.56 -5.41
N ILE A 31 -12.11 4.77 -4.48
CA ILE A 31 -11.70 5.28 -3.17
C ILE A 31 -10.68 6.39 -3.35
N ASP A 32 -9.65 6.17 -4.18
CA ASP A 32 -8.62 7.16 -4.44
C ASP A 32 -9.19 8.44 -5.07
N ARG A 33 -9.97 8.31 -6.15
CA ARG A 33 -10.57 9.48 -6.82
C ARG A 33 -11.55 10.24 -5.93
N ALA A 34 -12.38 9.54 -5.16
CA ALA A 34 -13.31 10.17 -4.23
C ALA A 34 -12.57 10.85 -3.06
N ALA A 35 -11.48 10.24 -2.57
CA ALA A 35 -10.66 10.85 -1.53
C ALA A 35 -9.99 12.14 -2.02
N ILE A 36 -9.44 12.16 -3.26
CA ILE A 36 -8.93 13.38 -3.89
C ILE A 36 -10.01 14.46 -3.92
N TYR A 37 -11.16 14.15 -4.50
CA TYR A 37 -12.26 15.11 -4.64
C TYR A 37 -12.74 15.69 -3.30
N LEU A 38 -12.92 14.84 -2.29
CA LEU A 38 -13.38 15.26 -0.97
C LEU A 38 -12.31 16.09 -0.23
N THR A 39 -11.04 15.76 -0.42
CA THR A 39 -9.93 16.52 0.17
C THR A 39 -9.81 17.89 -0.49
N ASP A 40 -9.90 17.98 -1.81
CA ASP A 40 -9.89 19.26 -2.54
C ASP A 40 -11.06 20.16 -2.15
N LEU A 41 -12.23 19.57 -1.90
CA LEU A 41 -13.40 20.29 -1.42
C LEU A 41 -13.20 20.84 0.00
N ALA A 42 -12.54 20.08 0.88
CA ALA A 42 -12.31 20.46 2.27
C ALA A 42 -11.15 21.44 2.45
N LEU A 43 -10.10 21.30 1.64
CA LEU A 43 -8.84 22.05 1.74
C LEU A 43 -8.54 22.76 0.40
N THR A 44 -9.42 23.68 0.02
CA THR A 44 -9.29 24.43 -1.26
C THR A 44 -7.96 25.18 -1.32
N GLY A 45 -7.16 24.85 -2.35
CA GLY A 45 -5.91 25.56 -2.65
C GLY A 45 -4.70 25.23 -1.75
N SER A 46 -4.81 24.26 -0.83
CA SER A 46 -3.68 23.79 -0.05
C SER A 46 -3.18 22.45 -0.55
N PHE A 47 -1.91 22.42 -0.99
CA PHE A 47 -1.16 21.19 -1.19
C PHE A 47 -0.17 21.04 -0.04
N GLY A 48 0.18 19.81 0.32
CA GLY A 48 1.15 19.50 1.35
C GLY A 48 0.71 18.34 2.24
N PHE A 49 1.44 18.12 3.33
CA PHE A 49 1.20 16.96 4.21
C PHE A 49 -0.17 16.96 4.90
N THR A 50 -0.78 18.12 5.14
CA THR A 50 -2.15 18.21 5.66
C THR A 50 -3.16 17.67 4.66
N TRP A 51 -3.01 18.06 3.38
CA TRP A 51 -3.83 17.53 2.29
C TRP A 51 -3.65 16.02 2.15
N LEU A 52 -2.40 15.55 2.09
CA LEU A 52 -2.07 14.14 1.99
C LEU A 52 -2.64 13.34 3.18
N SER A 53 -2.49 13.86 4.40
CA SER A 53 -3.03 13.21 5.60
C SER A 53 -4.55 13.08 5.55
N LEU A 54 -5.27 14.14 5.16
CA LEU A 54 -6.73 14.09 5.04
C LEU A 54 -7.17 13.12 3.93
N HIS A 55 -6.48 13.13 2.79
CA HIS A 55 -6.72 12.19 1.70
C HIS A 55 -6.63 10.73 2.18
N HIS A 56 -5.57 10.35 2.88
CA HIS A 56 -5.40 9.01 3.42
C HIS A 56 -6.42 8.66 4.51
N LEU A 57 -6.79 9.60 5.37
CA LEU A 57 -7.84 9.39 6.37
C LEU A 57 -9.21 9.13 5.72
N ILE A 58 -9.55 9.86 4.66
CA ILE A 58 -10.77 9.61 3.88
C ILE A 58 -10.73 8.21 3.23
N GLN A 59 -9.59 7.79 2.69
CA GLN A 59 -9.42 6.44 2.15
C GLN A 59 -9.69 5.36 3.21
N ILE A 60 -9.17 5.52 4.43
CA ILE A 60 -9.45 4.61 5.55
C ILE A 60 -10.95 4.51 5.82
N VAL A 61 -11.61 5.65 5.98
CA VAL A 61 -13.04 5.71 6.29
C VAL A 61 -13.86 5.02 5.19
N MET A 62 -13.58 5.31 3.92
CA MET A 62 -14.28 4.71 2.80
C MET A 62 -14.04 3.20 2.71
N ALA A 63 -12.80 2.75 2.86
CA ALA A 63 -12.47 1.32 2.81
C ALA A 63 -13.17 0.55 3.94
N VAL A 64 -13.14 1.07 5.17
CA VAL A 64 -13.83 0.46 6.31
C VAL A 64 -15.35 0.48 6.12
N ALA A 65 -15.92 1.57 5.61
CA ALA A 65 -17.35 1.63 5.30
C ALA A 65 -17.76 0.54 4.30
N ILE A 66 -16.98 0.32 3.23
CA ILE A 66 -17.23 -0.76 2.26
C ILE A 66 -17.12 -2.15 2.91
N MET A 67 -16.14 -2.35 3.81
CA MET A 67 -15.99 -3.61 4.54
C MET A 67 -17.19 -3.93 5.44
N LEU A 68 -17.85 -2.90 5.97
CA LEU A 68 -19.01 -2.99 6.87
C LEU A 68 -20.36 -3.06 6.13
N MET A 69 -20.40 -2.94 4.80
CA MET A 69 -21.66 -2.97 4.04
C MET A 69 -22.48 -4.23 4.32
N PRO A 70 -23.83 -4.11 4.44
CA PRO A 70 -24.73 -5.25 4.60
C PRO A 70 -24.56 -6.28 3.47
N GLY A 71 -24.72 -7.58 3.81
CA GLY A 71 -24.52 -8.67 2.84
C GLY A 71 -23.08 -9.17 2.71
N ARG A 72 -22.09 -8.45 3.23
CA ARG A 72 -20.72 -8.93 3.40
C ARG A 72 -20.57 -9.52 4.81
N HIS A 73 -21.14 -10.68 5.11
CA HIS A 73 -21.16 -11.34 6.43
C HIS A 73 -19.76 -11.61 7.04
N ARG A 74 -18.89 -10.60 7.03
CA ARG A 74 -17.53 -10.68 7.53
C ARG A 74 -17.32 -9.61 8.59
N SER A 75 -16.89 -10.05 9.77
CA SER A 75 -16.37 -9.12 10.77
C SER A 75 -15.11 -8.41 10.26
N LEU A 76 -14.81 -7.23 10.78
CA LEU A 76 -13.56 -6.52 10.49
C LEU A 76 -12.32 -7.41 10.71
N SER A 77 -12.39 -8.34 11.66
CA SER A 77 -11.34 -9.34 11.90
C SER A 77 -11.06 -10.22 10.67
N ASN A 78 -12.07 -10.55 9.86
CA ASN A 78 -11.89 -11.34 8.64
C ASN A 78 -11.20 -10.55 7.51
N TRP A 79 -11.33 -9.23 7.52
CA TRP A 79 -10.58 -8.33 6.65
C TRP A 79 -9.13 -8.12 7.11
N GLY A 80 -8.78 -8.66 8.29
CA GLY A 80 -7.44 -8.59 8.86
C GLY A 80 -7.26 -7.52 9.94
N LEU A 81 -8.29 -6.75 10.26
CA LEU A 81 -8.28 -5.81 11.38
C LEU A 81 -8.40 -6.58 12.69
N ASN A 82 -7.31 -7.21 13.09
CA ASN A 82 -7.17 -8.03 14.29
C ASN A 82 -5.70 -8.13 14.71
N PHE A 83 -5.42 -8.72 15.87
CA PHE A 83 -4.08 -8.94 16.42
C PHE A 83 -3.65 -10.43 16.41
N LYS A 84 -4.21 -11.23 15.50
CA LYS A 84 -3.86 -12.65 15.39
C LYS A 84 -2.37 -12.81 15.06
N ASN A 85 -1.74 -13.82 15.67
CA ASN A 85 -0.34 -14.18 15.44
C ASN A 85 0.64 -13.00 15.60
N SER A 86 0.38 -12.11 16.58
CA SER A 86 1.22 -10.94 16.84
C SER A 86 2.65 -11.31 17.22
N ASP A 87 2.89 -12.41 17.91
CA ASP A 87 4.21 -12.95 18.24
C ASP A 87 5.01 -13.35 16.99
N VAL A 88 4.36 -14.02 16.04
CA VAL A 88 4.95 -14.34 14.72
C VAL A 88 5.23 -13.07 13.93
N THR A 89 4.27 -12.14 13.95
CA THR A 89 4.40 -10.82 13.32
C THR A 89 5.66 -10.11 13.82
N LEU A 90 5.81 -9.94 15.13
CA LEU A 90 6.93 -9.20 15.73
C LEU A 90 8.29 -9.82 15.40
N LYS A 91 8.40 -11.16 15.39
CA LYS A 91 9.64 -11.84 14.98
C LYS A 91 10.03 -11.58 13.53
N ILE A 92 9.05 -11.53 12.62
CA ILE A 92 9.31 -11.24 11.19
C ILE A 92 9.67 -9.76 11.03
N ILE A 93 8.92 -8.86 11.68
CA ILE A 93 9.14 -7.42 11.61
C ILE A 93 10.54 -7.07 12.14
N LEU A 94 10.98 -7.64 13.25
CA LEU A 94 12.33 -7.38 13.77
C LEU A 94 13.42 -7.71 12.73
N LYS A 95 13.33 -8.87 12.07
CA LYS A 95 14.30 -9.25 11.03
C LYS A 95 14.22 -8.34 9.81
N PHE A 96 13.01 -8.01 9.40
CA PHE A 96 12.77 -7.09 8.29
C PHE A 96 13.35 -5.71 8.60
N THR A 97 13.06 -5.15 9.77
CA THR A 97 13.55 -3.82 10.20
C THR A 97 15.07 -3.73 10.13
N ILE A 98 15.79 -4.72 10.67
CA ILE A 98 17.26 -4.74 10.64
C ILE A 98 17.76 -4.76 9.19
N GLY A 99 17.24 -5.68 8.37
CA GLY A 99 17.63 -5.78 6.96
C GLY A 99 17.28 -4.54 6.15
N TRP A 100 16.09 -3.96 6.39
CA TRP A 100 15.62 -2.75 5.72
C TRP A 100 16.47 -1.54 6.06
N ILE A 101 16.72 -1.28 7.35
CA ILE A 101 17.56 -0.18 7.81
C ILE A 101 18.95 -0.27 7.19
N ILE A 102 19.62 -1.41 7.30
CA ILE A 102 20.97 -1.58 6.77
C ILE A 102 20.98 -1.44 5.24
N GLY A 103 20.11 -2.17 4.55
CA GLY A 103 20.06 -2.20 3.09
C GLY A 103 19.75 -0.85 2.47
N THR A 104 18.71 -0.17 2.96
CA THR A 104 18.31 1.14 2.43
C THR A 104 19.30 2.25 2.79
N THR A 105 19.91 2.21 3.98
CA THR A 105 20.96 3.16 4.34
C THR A 105 22.16 3.03 3.40
N ILE A 106 22.69 1.82 3.20
CA ILE A 106 23.81 1.60 2.28
C ILE A 106 23.43 2.04 0.86
N PHE A 107 22.25 1.61 0.37
CA PHE A 107 21.78 1.96 -0.96
C PHE A 107 21.66 3.48 -1.14
N THR A 108 21.04 4.18 -0.19
CA THR A 108 20.86 5.63 -0.25
C THR A 108 22.20 6.36 -0.21
N LEU A 109 23.11 5.99 0.69
CA LEU A 109 24.42 6.61 0.78
C LEU A 109 25.27 6.43 -0.49
N VAL A 110 25.23 5.22 -1.06
CA VAL A 110 25.93 4.93 -2.31
C VAL A 110 25.34 5.72 -3.48
N THR A 111 24.04 5.75 -3.63
CA THR A 111 23.38 6.50 -4.70
C THR A 111 23.57 8.01 -4.56
N GLN A 112 23.51 8.55 -3.35
CA GLN A 112 23.80 9.96 -3.08
C GLN A 112 25.26 10.31 -3.40
N TRP A 113 26.21 9.48 -2.98
CA TRP A 113 27.62 9.68 -3.31
C TRP A 113 27.87 9.68 -4.83
N LEU A 114 27.29 8.72 -5.55
CA LEU A 114 27.42 8.62 -7.01
C LEU A 114 26.75 9.79 -7.77
N SER A 115 25.68 10.36 -7.19
CA SER A 115 24.91 11.45 -7.80
C SER A 115 25.40 12.85 -7.41
N GLY A 116 26.40 12.97 -6.54
CA GLY A 116 26.93 14.26 -6.08
C GLY A 116 26.05 14.97 -5.07
N TRP A 117 25.30 14.20 -4.26
CA TRP A 117 24.49 14.66 -3.14
C TRP A 117 23.38 15.65 -3.53
N PRO A 118 22.49 15.33 -4.50
CA PRO A 118 21.35 16.17 -4.78
C PRO A 118 20.38 16.21 -3.58
N PRO A 119 19.55 17.27 -3.44
CA PRO A 119 18.49 17.32 -2.44
C PRO A 119 17.57 16.10 -2.53
N LEU A 120 17.21 15.53 -1.38
CA LEU A 120 16.31 14.38 -1.29
C LEU A 120 14.86 14.79 -1.00
N LEU A 121 14.68 15.98 -0.45
CA LEU A 121 13.39 16.56 -0.07
C LEU A 121 13.24 17.92 -0.74
N ASP A 122 12.05 18.20 -1.23
CA ASP A 122 11.68 19.40 -1.97
C ASP A 122 10.95 20.46 -1.14
N PHE A 123 10.98 20.31 0.20
CA PHE A 123 10.35 21.23 1.15
C PHE A 123 11.34 21.74 2.19
N TYR A 124 11.04 22.94 2.75
CA TYR A 124 11.84 23.55 3.79
C TYR A 124 11.76 22.76 5.11
N LEU A 125 12.92 22.46 5.72
CA LEU A 125 13.04 21.63 6.93
C LEU A 125 12.78 22.42 8.21
N SER A 126 11.61 23.08 8.33
CA SER A 126 11.16 23.59 9.63
C SER A 126 10.79 22.43 10.56
N ILE A 127 10.83 22.66 11.87
CA ILE A 127 10.41 21.67 12.86
C ILE A 127 8.97 21.19 12.60
N GLU A 128 8.08 22.11 12.23
CA GLU A 128 6.69 21.79 11.92
C GLU A 128 6.59 20.85 10.70
N ASN A 129 7.24 21.17 9.59
CA ASN A 129 7.23 20.35 8.39
C ASN A 129 7.84 18.97 8.64
N ILE A 130 8.95 18.90 9.38
CA ILE A 130 9.58 17.63 9.77
C ILE A 130 8.61 16.76 10.58
N LEU A 131 7.96 17.32 11.60
CA LEU A 131 7.04 16.58 12.47
C LEU A 131 5.82 16.08 11.69
N ILE A 132 5.20 16.93 10.87
CA ILE A 132 4.04 16.55 10.06
C ILE A 132 4.44 15.47 9.04
N TYR A 133 5.57 15.63 8.35
CA TYR A 133 6.09 14.64 7.41
C TYR A 133 6.37 13.30 8.08
N LEU A 134 7.06 13.27 9.21
CA LEU A 134 7.33 12.04 9.94
C LEU A 134 6.06 11.34 10.44
N ILE A 135 5.07 12.09 10.95
CA ILE A 135 3.78 11.52 11.35
C ILE A 135 3.06 10.92 10.14
N PHE A 136 3.05 11.65 9.03
CA PHE A 136 2.42 11.20 7.80
C PHE A 136 3.04 9.88 7.31
N GLU A 137 4.35 9.84 7.07
CA GLU A 137 5.06 8.69 6.51
C GLU A 137 5.15 7.50 7.49
N SER A 138 5.38 7.76 8.79
CA SER A 138 5.59 6.68 9.76
C SER A 138 4.30 6.09 10.32
N ILE A 139 3.13 6.73 10.13
CA ILE A 139 1.88 6.30 10.76
C ILE A 139 0.73 6.26 9.74
N ILE A 140 0.44 7.37 9.05
CA ILE A 140 -0.81 7.52 8.31
C ILE A 140 -0.80 6.71 7.02
N VAL A 141 0.26 6.82 6.21
CA VAL A 141 0.37 6.18 4.89
C VAL A 141 0.20 4.68 5.01
N GLY A 142 1.04 4.00 5.80
CA GLY A 142 1.00 2.55 5.88
C GLY A 142 -0.30 2.01 6.47
N ILE A 143 -0.95 2.70 7.43
CA ILE A 143 -2.28 2.30 7.91
C ILE A 143 -3.30 2.38 6.78
N SER A 144 -3.34 3.50 6.07
CA SER A 144 -4.29 3.74 4.98
C SER A 144 -4.14 2.72 3.86
N GLU A 145 -2.93 2.61 3.33
CA GLU A 145 -2.67 1.78 2.16
C GLU A 145 -2.83 0.28 2.48
N GLU A 146 -2.43 -0.17 3.67
CA GLU A 146 -2.62 -1.57 4.03
C GLU A 146 -4.09 -1.92 4.29
N ILE A 147 -4.90 -1.00 4.81
CA ILE A 147 -6.35 -1.18 4.92
C ILE A 147 -6.98 -1.30 3.53
N VAL A 148 -6.60 -0.44 2.59
CA VAL A 148 -7.12 -0.49 1.21
C VAL A 148 -6.63 -1.75 0.49
N PHE A 149 -5.32 -1.98 0.41
CA PHE A 149 -4.77 -3.04 -0.45
C PHE A 149 -4.82 -4.43 0.19
N ARG A 150 -4.40 -4.59 1.47
CA ARG A 150 -4.35 -5.90 2.14
C ARG A 150 -5.59 -6.19 2.96
N GLY A 151 -6.35 -5.17 3.31
CA GLY A 151 -7.68 -5.30 3.88
C GLY A 151 -8.73 -5.53 2.79
N LEU A 152 -9.11 -4.47 2.08
CA LEU A 152 -10.26 -4.46 1.18
C LEU A 152 -9.98 -5.21 -0.13
N VAL A 153 -8.95 -4.84 -0.89
CA VAL A 153 -8.65 -5.41 -2.21
C VAL A 153 -8.32 -6.90 -2.08
N TYR A 154 -7.31 -7.25 -1.30
CA TYR A 154 -6.95 -8.65 -1.04
C TYR A 154 -8.12 -9.44 -0.44
N GLY A 155 -8.81 -8.88 0.56
CA GLY A 155 -9.96 -9.54 1.19
C GLY A 155 -11.12 -9.82 0.23
N THR A 156 -11.32 -8.97 -0.79
CA THR A 156 -12.31 -9.19 -1.86
C THR A 156 -11.85 -10.30 -2.82
N LEU A 157 -10.57 -10.35 -3.16
CA LEU A 157 -9.98 -11.30 -4.11
C LEU A 157 -9.76 -12.69 -3.51
N SER A 158 -9.38 -12.79 -2.23
CA SER A 158 -8.88 -14.02 -1.61
C SER A 158 -9.82 -15.23 -1.67
N PRO A 159 -11.17 -15.11 -1.64
CA PRO A 159 -12.07 -16.26 -1.79
C PRO A 159 -12.06 -16.87 -3.20
N TYR A 160 -11.62 -16.11 -4.21
CA TYR A 160 -11.69 -16.51 -5.63
C TYR A 160 -10.33 -16.79 -6.24
N PHE A 161 -9.26 -16.22 -5.68
CA PHE A 161 -7.88 -16.30 -6.15
C PHE A 161 -6.95 -16.88 -5.07
N SER A 162 -7.42 -17.95 -4.40
CA SER A 162 -6.73 -18.59 -3.28
C SER A 162 -5.58 -19.52 -3.68
N ASN A 163 -5.49 -19.93 -4.96
CA ASN A 163 -4.40 -20.78 -5.44
C ASN A 163 -3.06 -20.08 -5.22
N LYS A 164 -2.06 -20.87 -4.78
CA LYS A 164 -0.74 -20.36 -4.40
C LYS A 164 0.35 -20.72 -5.40
N VAL A 165 1.25 -19.78 -5.60
CA VAL A 165 2.54 -19.97 -6.29
C VAL A 165 3.63 -20.14 -5.24
N LYS A 166 4.60 -21.01 -5.51
CA LYS A 166 5.78 -21.24 -4.66
C LYS A 166 7.03 -20.78 -5.41
N ILE A 167 7.66 -19.71 -4.93
CA ILE A 167 8.89 -19.11 -5.47
C ILE A 167 9.85 -18.79 -4.31
N GLY A 168 10.36 -19.84 -3.63
CA GLY A 168 11.11 -19.66 -2.37
C GLY A 168 10.21 -19.35 -1.15
N PHE A 169 9.06 -18.75 -1.37
CA PHE A 169 7.96 -18.54 -0.42
C PHE A 169 6.63 -18.88 -1.10
N SER A 170 5.53 -18.91 -0.32
CA SER A 170 4.20 -19.22 -0.85
C SER A 170 3.32 -17.98 -0.80
N ILE A 171 2.70 -17.62 -1.93
CA ILE A 171 1.78 -16.47 -2.05
C ILE A 171 0.60 -16.83 -2.95
N SER A 172 -0.61 -16.36 -2.61
CA SER A 172 -1.79 -16.56 -3.45
C SER A 172 -1.82 -15.60 -4.64
N TYR A 173 -2.59 -15.96 -5.68
CA TYR A 173 -2.86 -15.01 -6.77
C TYR A 173 -3.54 -13.73 -6.26
N ALA A 174 -4.38 -13.80 -5.22
CA ALA A 174 -4.96 -12.62 -4.59
C ALA A 174 -3.90 -11.68 -4.03
N GLY A 175 -2.86 -12.23 -3.38
CA GLY A 175 -1.72 -11.47 -2.88
C GLY A 175 -0.92 -10.80 -4.00
N ILE A 176 -0.66 -11.54 -5.08
CA ILE A 176 0.06 -11.00 -6.26
C ILE A 176 -0.74 -9.87 -6.92
N ILE A 177 -2.04 -10.07 -7.16
CA ILE A 177 -2.91 -9.04 -7.76
C ILE A 177 -2.97 -7.78 -6.87
N SER A 178 -3.10 -7.95 -5.56
CA SER A 178 -3.06 -6.83 -4.62
C SER A 178 -1.74 -6.06 -4.67
N ALA A 179 -0.60 -6.76 -4.80
CA ALA A 179 0.72 -6.13 -4.96
C ALA A 179 0.87 -5.41 -6.30
N VAL A 180 0.29 -5.95 -7.39
CA VAL A 180 0.24 -5.26 -8.70
C VAL A 180 -0.58 -3.97 -8.61
N PHE A 181 -1.76 -4.00 -7.98
CA PHE A 181 -2.57 -2.80 -7.82
C PHE A 181 -1.88 -1.75 -6.94
N PHE A 182 -1.19 -2.19 -5.90
CA PHE A 182 -0.37 -1.32 -5.07
C PHE A 182 0.75 -0.64 -5.87
N ALA A 183 1.46 -1.37 -6.72
CA ALA A 183 2.48 -0.80 -7.59
C ALA A 183 1.90 0.19 -8.62
N ILE A 184 0.74 -0.13 -9.21
CA ILE A 184 0.04 0.75 -10.17
C ILE A 184 -0.41 2.06 -9.49
N ALA A 185 -0.80 2.02 -8.21
CA ALA A 185 -1.17 3.21 -7.45
C ALA A 185 -0.04 4.24 -7.33
N HIS A 186 1.23 3.83 -7.53
CA HIS A 186 2.39 4.74 -7.55
C HIS A 186 2.64 5.39 -8.92
N ILE A 187 1.76 5.14 -9.90
CA ILE A 187 1.77 5.85 -11.18
C ILE A 187 0.80 7.02 -11.08
N GLY A 188 1.32 8.23 -11.14
CA GLY A 188 0.48 9.42 -11.20
C GLY A 188 -0.18 9.56 -12.57
N PHE A 189 -1.48 9.83 -12.60
CA PHE A 189 -2.19 10.11 -13.84
C PHE A 189 -3.36 11.08 -13.64
N GLN A 190 -3.63 11.84 -14.68
CA GLN A 190 -4.78 12.71 -14.82
C GLN A 190 -5.78 12.09 -15.79
N ILE A 191 -7.08 12.25 -15.53
CA ILE A 191 -8.12 11.62 -16.36
C ILE A 191 -8.50 12.48 -17.56
N SER A 192 -8.57 13.82 -17.39
CA SER A 192 -9.02 14.72 -18.45
C SER A 192 -8.16 15.99 -18.53
N PRO A 193 -7.39 16.18 -19.64
CA PRO A 193 -7.08 15.16 -20.65
C PRO A 193 -6.25 14.02 -20.04
N PHE A 194 -6.37 12.81 -20.58
CA PHE A 194 -5.60 11.69 -20.05
C PHE A 194 -4.10 11.91 -20.24
N SER A 195 -3.36 11.89 -19.14
CA SER A 195 -1.90 11.99 -19.15
C SER A 195 -1.29 11.30 -17.94
N ILE A 196 -0.08 10.74 -18.11
CA ILE A 196 0.73 10.24 -17.00
C ILE A 196 1.47 11.44 -16.42
N THR A 197 1.23 11.74 -15.13
CA THR A 197 1.80 12.92 -14.44
C THR A 197 3.03 12.56 -13.60
N ALA A 198 3.16 11.29 -13.16
CA ALA A 198 4.34 10.78 -12.47
C ALA A 198 4.59 9.32 -12.85
N PHE A 199 5.84 9.02 -13.22
CA PHE A 199 6.27 7.66 -13.56
C PHE A 199 7.73 7.46 -13.14
N ALA A 200 7.93 6.74 -12.05
CA ALA A 200 9.23 6.40 -11.50
C ALA A 200 9.41 4.87 -11.48
N PRO A 201 10.06 4.26 -12.50
CA PRO A 201 10.14 2.80 -12.64
C PRO A 201 10.73 2.09 -11.42
N MET A 202 11.76 2.68 -10.79
CA MET A 202 12.38 2.12 -9.59
C MET A 202 11.41 2.12 -8.40
N GLN A 203 10.66 3.21 -8.21
CA GLN A 203 9.64 3.29 -7.15
C GLN A 203 8.54 2.25 -7.37
N ILE A 204 8.06 2.09 -8.60
CA ILE A 204 7.03 1.10 -8.95
C ILE A 204 7.54 -0.33 -8.68
N PHE A 205 8.80 -0.62 -9.04
CA PHE A 205 9.42 -1.91 -8.77
C PHE A 205 9.56 -2.18 -7.26
N ILE A 206 10.02 -1.20 -6.48
CA ILE A 206 10.14 -1.31 -5.01
C ILE A 206 8.74 -1.48 -4.39
N ALA A 207 7.75 -0.71 -4.82
CA ALA A 207 6.37 -0.83 -4.37
C ALA A 207 5.80 -2.23 -4.66
N PHE A 208 6.06 -2.79 -5.85
CA PHE A 208 5.67 -4.16 -6.16
C PHE A 208 6.36 -5.19 -5.24
N ALA A 209 7.67 -5.09 -5.05
CA ALA A 209 8.44 -6.01 -4.22
C ALA A 209 8.01 -5.96 -2.74
N LEU A 210 7.86 -4.76 -2.17
CA LEU A 210 7.29 -4.57 -0.84
C LEU A 210 5.83 -5.01 -0.78
N GLY A 211 5.06 -4.75 -1.84
CA GLY A 211 3.70 -5.21 -2.00
C GLY A 211 3.54 -6.72 -1.89
N ILE A 212 4.43 -7.49 -2.50
CA ILE A 212 4.51 -8.94 -2.35
C ILE A 212 4.83 -9.33 -0.91
N PHE A 213 5.82 -8.67 -0.29
CA PHE A 213 6.21 -8.95 1.10
C PHE A 213 5.06 -8.70 2.08
N TYR A 214 4.35 -7.56 1.95
CA TYR A 214 3.20 -7.23 2.79
C TYR A 214 2.03 -8.22 2.58
N ALA A 215 1.80 -8.66 1.35
CA ALA A 215 0.78 -9.70 1.08
C ALA A 215 1.15 -11.04 1.71
N VAL A 216 2.42 -11.45 1.66
CA VAL A 216 2.92 -12.67 2.35
C VAL A 216 2.75 -12.55 3.86
N LEU A 217 3.05 -11.38 4.46
CA LEU A 217 2.80 -11.12 5.88
C LEU A 217 1.32 -11.27 6.22
N ARG A 218 0.44 -10.65 5.42
CA ARG A 218 -1.02 -10.74 5.57
C ARG A 218 -1.52 -12.18 5.53
N GLU A 219 -1.03 -12.97 4.58
CA GLU A 219 -1.41 -14.38 4.44
C GLU A 219 -0.89 -15.25 5.58
N LYS A 220 0.33 -15.00 6.04
CA LYS A 220 0.99 -15.80 7.07
C LYS A 220 0.41 -15.54 8.45
N THR A 221 0.03 -14.30 8.74
CA THR A 221 -0.44 -13.90 10.08
C THR A 221 -1.95 -13.84 10.19
N GLY A 222 -2.66 -13.65 9.07
CA GLY A 222 -4.11 -13.40 9.08
C GLY A 222 -4.49 -12.01 9.60
N SER A 223 -3.50 -11.11 9.77
CA SER A 223 -3.63 -9.79 10.37
C SER A 223 -3.02 -8.70 9.47
N LEU A 224 -3.55 -7.48 9.54
CA LEU A 224 -2.94 -6.29 8.95
C LEU A 224 -1.81 -5.71 9.81
N LEU A 225 -1.65 -6.14 11.05
CA LEU A 225 -0.63 -5.63 11.95
C LEU A 225 0.78 -5.73 11.34
N GLY A 226 1.11 -6.89 10.75
CA GLY A 226 2.42 -7.10 10.12
C GLY A 226 2.66 -6.19 8.93
N PRO A 227 1.81 -6.19 7.92
CA PRO A 227 1.89 -5.25 6.80
C PRO A 227 2.00 -3.79 7.23
N ILE A 228 1.12 -3.32 8.11
CA ILE A 228 1.13 -1.92 8.61
C ILE A 228 2.45 -1.58 9.29
N LEU A 229 2.95 -2.44 10.20
CA LEU A 229 4.23 -2.19 10.86
C LEU A 229 5.39 -2.17 9.88
N ALA A 230 5.43 -3.13 8.93
CA ALA A 230 6.50 -3.18 7.94
C ALA A 230 6.49 -1.93 7.04
N HIS A 231 5.31 -1.49 6.60
CA HIS A 231 5.13 -0.31 5.76
C HIS A 231 5.57 0.96 6.50
N ASN A 232 5.00 1.21 7.68
CA ASN A 232 5.34 2.37 8.49
C ASN A 232 6.83 2.44 8.86
N ILE A 233 7.48 1.29 9.09
CA ILE A 233 8.93 1.22 9.33
C ILE A 233 9.69 1.54 8.04
N SER A 234 9.22 1.05 6.89
CA SER A 234 9.88 1.31 5.60
C SER A 234 9.95 2.80 5.30
N ASP A 235 8.81 3.46 5.37
CA ASP A 235 8.69 4.88 4.97
C ASP A 235 9.24 5.79 6.07
N GLY A 236 8.93 5.50 7.33
CA GLY A 236 9.45 6.27 8.46
C GLY A 236 10.98 6.25 8.54
N TRP A 237 11.61 5.10 8.28
CA TRP A 237 13.07 5.04 8.25
C TRP A 237 13.66 5.86 7.09
N LEU A 238 13.12 5.73 5.88
CA LEU A 238 13.57 6.49 4.72
C LEU A 238 13.40 8.00 4.95
N SER A 239 12.28 8.41 5.53
CA SER A 239 12.00 9.81 5.87
C SER A 239 13.04 10.37 6.86
N ILE A 240 13.36 9.63 7.92
CA ILE A 240 14.41 10.00 8.88
C ILE A 240 15.77 10.10 8.16
N LEU A 241 16.11 9.11 7.36
CA LEU A 241 17.38 9.07 6.64
C LEU A 241 17.53 10.26 5.67
N TYR A 242 16.47 10.59 4.93
CA TYR A 242 16.46 11.71 3.98
C TYR A 242 16.59 13.06 4.69
N ILE A 243 15.86 13.25 5.80
CA ILE A 243 15.98 14.46 6.62
C ILE A 243 17.42 14.62 7.14
N VAL A 244 18.00 13.56 7.70
CA VAL A 244 19.36 13.61 8.25
C VAL A 244 20.40 13.92 7.15
N ILE A 245 20.32 13.26 6.01
CA ILE A 245 21.23 13.52 4.88
C ILE A 245 21.07 14.95 4.41
N GLN A 246 19.85 15.43 4.21
CA GLN A 246 19.57 16.80 3.74
C GLN A 246 20.11 17.87 4.70
N LEU A 247 19.92 17.70 6.01
CA LEU A 247 20.46 18.61 7.02
C LEU A 247 21.99 18.64 7.01
N ILE A 248 22.66 17.50 6.76
CA ILE A 248 24.12 17.44 6.73
C ILE A 248 24.68 18.05 5.45
N THR A 249 24.03 17.81 4.31
CA THR A 249 24.58 18.17 2.99
C THR A 249 24.16 19.54 2.49
N HIS A 250 22.99 20.02 2.87
CA HIS A 250 22.40 21.29 2.34
C HIS A 250 22.06 22.29 3.45
N GLY A 251 22.01 21.87 4.72
CA GLY A 251 21.49 22.69 5.81
C GLY A 251 19.96 22.86 5.72
N ASN A 252 19.46 23.92 6.34
CA ASN A 252 18.03 24.28 6.29
C ASN A 252 17.72 25.10 5.04
#